data_cfd573e039990e4ff5c5db82c395673e
#
_entry.id   cfd573e039990e4ff5c5db82c395673e
#
_cell.length_a   1.000
_cell.length_b   1.000
_cell.length_c   1.000
_cell.angle_alpha   90.00
_cell.angle_beta   90.00
_cell.angle_gamma   90.00
#
_symmetry.space_group_name_H-M   'P 1'
#
loop_
_entity.id
_entity.type
_entity.pdbx_description
1 polymer ?
#
loop_
_entity_poly.entity_id
_entity_poly.type
_entity_poly.pdbx_seq_one_letter_code
_entity_poly.pdbx_strand_id
1 'polypeptide(L)'
;MSTKIGVVCEGVSDFKIIKHIVERYLRDYDINTIPLKPKMTAQGKQDGYGTWQGVFKYISGEDQLIIEAVNEGCKYIIIQIDTDVCEEYGVNKDLSNLELFHNNIKEKLNSALHEDINRDLIIYAVCINEIECWLIPFVSTSEEECSNNDRCLNIVNRHIRTKGTIDKDNKNSSGAQAVYDEILRNKKKSKDIYTASRYNYGFTCFVDKLDAIKGEL
;
A
#
# COMPACT_ATOMS: atom_id res chain seq x y z
N MET A 1 -4.06 18.45 -16.95
CA MET A 1 -3.75 17.02 -17.20
C MET A 1 -3.64 16.33 -15.87
N SER A 2 -4.23 15.14 -15.71
CA SER A 2 -4.14 14.42 -14.46
C SER A 2 -2.70 13.94 -14.19
N THR A 3 -2.26 14.05 -12.94
CA THR A 3 -0.97 13.50 -12.52
C THR A 3 -1.10 11.99 -12.37
N LYS A 4 -0.31 11.22 -13.13
CA LYS A 4 -0.27 9.76 -13.01
C LYS A 4 0.65 9.34 -11.87
N ILE A 5 0.15 8.45 -11.01
CA ILE A 5 0.92 7.79 -9.95
C ILE A 5 0.82 6.28 -10.18
N GLY A 6 1.94 5.64 -10.49
CA GLY A 6 2.01 4.20 -10.65
C GLY A 6 2.08 3.47 -9.31
N VAL A 7 1.47 2.30 -9.19
CA VAL A 7 1.52 1.48 -7.97
C VAL A 7 2.02 0.08 -8.27
N VAL A 8 3.07 -0.31 -7.56
CA VAL A 8 3.61 -1.67 -7.50
C VAL A 8 3.28 -2.22 -6.12
N CYS A 9 2.49 -3.27 -6.03
CA CYS A 9 2.05 -3.88 -4.78
C CYS A 9 1.86 -5.39 -4.93
N GLU A 10 1.60 -6.09 -3.84
CA GLU A 10 1.48 -7.55 -3.87
C GLU A 10 0.20 -8.00 -4.56
N GLY A 11 -0.94 -7.43 -4.20
CA GLY A 11 -2.25 -7.90 -4.65
C GLY A 11 -3.25 -6.81 -5.03
N VAL A 12 -4.41 -7.24 -5.53
CA VAL A 12 -5.51 -6.33 -5.94
C VAL A 12 -6.10 -5.59 -4.74
N SER A 13 -6.21 -6.25 -3.57
CA SER A 13 -6.66 -5.62 -2.34
C SER A 13 -5.75 -4.48 -1.93
N ASP A 14 -4.44 -4.70 -2.02
CA ASP A 14 -3.43 -3.71 -1.65
C ASP A 14 -3.50 -2.50 -2.58
N PHE A 15 -3.58 -2.76 -3.89
CA PHE A 15 -3.81 -1.70 -4.87
C PHE A 15 -5.07 -0.89 -4.55
N LYS A 16 -6.18 -1.55 -4.23
CA LYS A 16 -7.45 -0.90 -3.90
C LYS A 16 -7.31 0.03 -2.68
N ILE A 17 -6.63 -0.45 -1.62
CA ILE A 17 -6.41 0.32 -0.40
C ILE A 17 -5.49 1.52 -0.68
N ILE A 18 -4.34 1.29 -1.33
CA ILE A 18 -3.40 2.36 -1.70
C ILE A 18 -4.07 3.40 -2.59
N LYS A 19 -4.76 2.98 -3.64
CA LYS A 19 -5.50 3.87 -4.53
C LYS A 19 -6.48 4.75 -3.76
N HIS A 20 -7.30 4.15 -2.88
CA HIS A 20 -8.25 4.89 -2.07
C HIS A 20 -7.55 5.94 -1.20
N ILE A 21 -6.48 5.56 -0.50
CA ILE A 21 -5.73 6.48 0.37
C ILE A 21 -5.18 7.64 -0.45
N VAL A 22 -4.50 7.37 -1.56
CA VAL A 22 -3.88 8.38 -2.43
C VAL A 22 -4.92 9.35 -2.97
N GLU A 23 -5.98 8.83 -3.64
CA GLU A 23 -7.00 9.66 -4.29
C GLU A 23 -7.86 10.44 -3.28
N ARG A 24 -8.02 9.95 -2.04
CA ARG A 24 -8.76 10.68 -1.00
C ARG A 24 -7.88 11.68 -0.26
N TYR A 25 -6.62 11.36 -0.04
CA TYR A 25 -5.69 12.28 0.61
C TYR A 25 -5.30 13.44 -0.30
N LEU A 26 -5.12 13.17 -1.59
CA LEU A 26 -4.76 14.15 -2.62
C LEU A 26 -5.97 14.60 -3.46
N ARG A 27 -7.18 14.53 -2.91
CA ARG A 27 -8.43 14.78 -3.64
C ARG A 27 -8.57 16.17 -4.29
N ASP A 28 -7.80 17.14 -3.79
CA ASP A 28 -7.81 18.52 -4.30
C ASP A 28 -6.88 18.68 -5.53
N TYR A 29 -6.20 17.59 -5.91
CA TYR A 29 -5.36 17.46 -7.10
C TYR A 29 -6.00 16.46 -8.07
N ASP A 30 -5.76 16.68 -9.37
CA ASP A 30 -6.23 15.76 -10.42
C ASP A 30 -5.28 14.55 -10.52
N ILE A 31 -5.52 13.53 -9.68
CA ILE A 31 -4.67 12.33 -9.56
C ILE A 31 -5.32 11.14 -10.26
N ASN A 32 -4.52 10.43 -11.04
CA ASN A 32 -4.85 9.15 -11.65
C ASN A 32 -3.90 8.07 -11.14
N THR A 33 -4.38 7.23 -10.23
CA THR A 33 -3.61 6.11 -9.66
C THR A 33 -3.79 4.87 -10.52
N ILE A 34 -2.69 4.37 -11.11
CA ILE A 34 -2.72 3.23 -12.03
C ILE A 34 -1.95 2.02 -11.47
N PRO A 35 -2.47 0.78 -11.65
CA PRO A 35 -1.76 -0.43 -11.24
C PRO A 35 -0.64 -0.75 -12.24
N LEU A 36 0.59 -0.81 -11.76
CA LEU A 36 1.73 -1.32 -12.53
C LEU A 36 1.93 -2.81 -12.25
N LYS A 37 1.80 -3.19 -10.97
CA LYS A 37 1.70 -4.55 -10.49
C LYS A 37 0.72 -4.59 -9.30
N PRO A 38 -0.17 -5.58 -9.21
CA PRO A 38 -0.39 -6.68 -10.17
C PRO A 38 -0.94 -6.19 -11.51
N LYS A 39 -0.63 -6.91 -12.59
CA LYS A 39 -1.32 -6.68 -13.86
C LYS A 39 -2.80 -7.03 -13.69
N MET A 40 -3.65 -6.15 -14.17
CA MET A 40 -5.09 -6.32 -14.09
C MET A 40 -5.63 -6.75 -15.45
N THR A 41 -6.50 -7.77 -15.46
CA THR A 41 -7.26 -8.12 -16.67
C THR A 41 -8.30 -7.01 -16.98
N ALA A 42 -8.85 -7.01 -18.19
CA ALA A 42 -9.94 -6.10 -18.58
C ALA A 42 -11.18 -6.22 -17.65
N GLN A 43 -11.35 -7.36 -16.98
CA GLN A 43 -12.41 -7.60 -16.00
C GLN A 43 -12.02 -7.17 -14.56
N GLY A 44 -10.85 -6.55 -14.37
CA GLY A 44 -10.36 -6.10 -13.06
C GLY A 44 -9.87 -7.24 -12.14
N LYS A 45 -9.58 -8.42 -12.70
CA LYS A 45 -8.99 -9.53 -11.95
C LYS A 45 -7.47 -9.47 -12.04
N GLN A 46 -6.80 -9.97 -11.00
CA GLN A 46 -5.35 -10.09 -10.99
C GLN A 46 -4.88 -11.15 -12.01
N ASP A 47 -3.86 -10.81 -12.80
CA ASP A 47 -3.12 -11.75 -13.62
C ASP A 47 -1.91 -12.28 -12.83
N GLY A 48 -1.91 -13.57 -12.54
CA GLY A 48 -0.87 -14.22 -11.74
C GLY A 48 -1.05 -14.11 -10.21
N TYR A 49 -0.06 -14.61 -9.47
CA TYR A 49 -0.07 -14.60 -7.99
C TYR A 49 0.50 -13.29 -7.44
N GLY A 50 -0.19 -12.72 -6.43
CA GLY A 50 0.30 -11.60 -5.65
C GLY A 50 1.28 -12.09 -4.58
N THR A 51 2.55 -11.68 -4.65
CA THR A 51 3.55 -12.02 -3.65
C THR A 51 4.63 -10.93 -3.59
N TRP A 52 5.35 -10.88 -2.46
CA TRP A 52 6.50 -10.03 -2.31
C TRP A 52 7.59 -10.30 -3.37
N GLN A 53 7.80 -11.58 -3.77
CA GLN A 53 8.74 -11.93 -4.84
C GLN A 53 8.37 -11.23 -6.15
N GLY A 54 7.07 -11.14 -6.44
CA GLY A 54 6.61 -10.42 -7.63
C GLY A 54 6.87 -8.93 -7.55
N VAL A 55 6.80 -8.30 -6.36
CA VAL A 55 7.19 -6.89 -6.17
C VAL A 55 8.69 -6.73 -6.44
N PHE A 56 9.54 -7.55 -5.80
CA PHE A 56 10.99 -7.50 -6.01
C PHE A 56 11.38 -7.75 -7.46
N LYS A 57 10.78 -8.76 -8.12
CA LYS A 57 11.02 -9.00 -9.55
C LYS A 57 10.65 -7.80 -10.42
N TYR A 58 9.52 -7.14 -10.12
CA TYR A 58 9.09 -5.95 -10.87
C TYR A 58 10.07 -4.79 -10.73
N ILE A 59 10.59 -4.55 -9.52
CA ILE A 59 11.45 -3.40 -9.24
C ILE A 59 12.93 -3.64 -9.57
N SER A 60 13.36 -4.91 -9.68
CA SER A 60 14.78 -5.25 -9.97
C SER A 60 15.25 -4.91 -11.38
N GLY A 61 14.33 -4.53 -12.23
CA GLY A 61 14.67 -3.93 -13.52
C GLY A 61 15.04 -4.89 -14.64
N GLU A 62 14.87 -6.23 -14.49
CA GLU A 62 15.10 -7.16 -15.59
C GLU A 62 14.37 -6.74 -16.88
N ASP A 63 13.18 -6.15 -16.75
CA ASP A 63 12.35 -5.68 -17.86
C ASP A 63 12.25 -4.15 -17.93
N GLN A 64 12.98 -3.39 -17.09
CA GLN A 64 12.95 -1.92 -17.01
C GLN A 64 11.54 -1.31 -16.81
N LEU A 65 10.61 -2.06 -16.26
CA LEU A 65 9.19 -1.71 -16.20
C LEU A 65 8.89 -0.40 -15.45
N ILE A 66 9.68 -0.05 -14.42
CA ILE A 66 9.54 1.24 -13.75
C ILE A 66 9.98 2.39 -14.65
N ILE A 67 11.09 2.20 -15.39
CA ILE A 67 11.60 3.21 -16.34
C ILE A 67 10.55 3.45 -17.44
N GLU A 68 9.96 2.38 -17.97
CA GLU A 68 8.88 2.48 -18.96
C GLU A 68 7.67 3.25 -18.38
N ALA A 69 7.23 2.93 -17.16
CA ALA A 69 6.12 3.63 -16.52
C ALA A 69 6.40 5.14 -16.33
N VAL A 70 7.63 5.52 -15.99
CA VAL A 70 8.05 6.92 -15.88
C VAL A 70 8.03 7.58 -17.27
N ASN A 71 8.55 6.91 -18.29
CA ASN A 71 8.53 7.40 -19.69
C ASN A 71 7.09 7.55 -20.22
N GLU A 72 6.16 6.72 -19.79
CA GLU A 72 4.72 6.81 -20.09
C GLU A 72 3.99 7.88 -19.28
N GLY A 73 4.71 8.62 -18.45
CA GLY A 73 4.24 9.81 -17.75
C GLY A 73 3.79 9.59 -16.32
N CYS A 74 4.20 8.49 -15.67
CA CYS A 74 4.07 8.39 -14.21
C CYS A 74 5.03 9.37 -13.55
N LYS A 75 4.48 10.31 -12.79
CA LYS A 75 5.25 11.30 -12.04
C LYS A 75 5.89 10.71 -10.78
N TYR A 76 5.18 9.78 -10.15
CA TYR A 76 5.63 9.03 -8.97
C TYR A 76 5.30 7.55 -9.11
N ILE A 77 6.09 6.72 -8.44
CA ILE A 77 5.86 5.28 -8.33
C ILE A 77 5.76 4.93 -6.84
N ILE A 78 4.62 4.38 -6.44
CA ILE A 78 4.43 3.83 -5.09
C ILE A 78 4.85 2.36 -5.12
N ILE A 79 5.70 1.97 -4.18
CA ILE A 79 6.07 0.57 -3.95
C ILE A 79 5.50 0.18 -2.58
N GLN A 80 4.50 -0.70 -2.58
CA GLN A 80 3.92 -1.25 -1.36
C GLN A 80 4.46 -2.65 -1.11
N ILE A 81 4.74 -2.94 0.16
CA ILE A 81 5.13 -4.26 0.63
C ILE A 81 4.61 -4.50 2.05
N ASP A 82 4.14 -5.73 2.30
CA ASP A 82 3.86 -6.23 3.63
C ASP A 82 5.15 -6.76 4.28
N THR A 83 5.22 -6.68 5.61
CA THR A 83 6.43 -7.12 6.35
C THR A 83 6.17 -8.34 7.23
N ASP A 84 5.05 -9.05 7.02
CA ASP A 84 4.71 -10.26 7.78
C ASP A 84 5.72 -11.40 7.55
N VAL A 85 6.34 -11.45 6.37
CA VAL A 85 7.36 -12.43 5.95
C VAL A 85 8.71 -11.79 5.59
N CYS A 86 9.06 -10.66 6.19
CA CYS A 86 10.25 -9.88 5.81
C CYS A 86 11.58 -10.64 5.96
N GLU A 87 11.64 -11.65 6.81
CA GLU A 87 12.81 -12.53 6.92
C GLU A 87 13.08 -13.31 5.63
N GLU A 88 12.04 -13.64 4.84
CA GLU A 88 12.20 -14.35 3.57
C GLU A 88 12.92 -13.51 2.51
N TYR A 89 12.82 -12.18 2.58
CA TYR A 89 13.59 -11.28 1.71
C TYR A 89 14.79 -10.63 2.42
N GLY A 90 15.21 -11.22 3.54
CA GLY A 90 16.48 -10.95 4.20
C GLY A 90 16.50 -9.71 5.09
N VAL A 91 15.36 -9.30 5.64
CA VAL A 91 15.28 -8.24 6.67
C VAL A 91 14.82 -8.86 7.99
N ASN A 92 15.57 -8.65 9.05
CA ASN A 92 15.23 -9.14 10.38
C ASN A 92 14.04 -8.35 10.94
N LYS A 93 13.01 -9.04 11.45
CA LYS A 93 11.81 -8.42 12.01
C LYS A 93 12.05 -7.96 13.45
N ASP A 94 12.36 -6.68 13.61
CA ASP A 94 12.52 -6.06 14.93
C ASP A 94 11.49 -4.92 15.09
N LEU A 95 10.42 -5.21 15.80
CA LEU A 95 9.35 -4.25 16.08
C LEU A 95 9.62 -3.39 17.33
N SER A 96 10.73 -3.58 18.03
CA SER A 96 11.13 -2.75 19.18
C SER A 96 11.57 -1.35 18.75
N ASN A 97 12.04 -1.20 17.50
CA ASN A 97 12.40 0.06 16.88
C ASN A 97 11.81 0.15 15.47
N LEU A 98 10.57 0.63 15.39
CA LEU A 98 9.83 0.71 14.13
C LEU A 98 10.49 1.62 13.08
N GLU A 99 11.18 2.68 13.50
CA GLU A 99 11.90 3.57 12.59
C GLU A 99 13.06 2.84 11.91
N LEU A 100 13.91 2.18 12.69
CA LEU A 100 15.02 1.40 12.17
C LEU A 100 14.52 0.26 11.27
N PHE A 101 13.51 -0.48 11.72
CA PHE A 101 12.91 -1.56 10.96
C PHE A 101 12.36 -1.08 9.61
N HIS A 102 11.57 0.00 9.62
CA HIS A 102 11.02 0.60 8.41
C HIS A 102 12.12 1.06 7.43
N ASN A 103 13.19 1.67 7.95
CA ASN A 103 14.32 2.10 7.14
C ASN A 103 15.08 0.91 6.53
N ASN A 104 15.27 -0.18 7.27
CA ASN A 104 15.89 -1.41 6.75
C ASN A 104 15.07 -2.01 5.58
N ILE A 105 13.73 -1.99 5.67
CA ILE A 105 12.86 -2.41 4.55
C ILE A 105 13.05 -1.49 3.34
N LYS A 106 13.06 -0.16 3.55
CA LYS A 106 13.28 0.80 2.46
C LYS A 106 14.64 0.62 1.79
N GLU A 107 15.70 0.41 2.56
CA GLU A 107 17.04 0.14 2.03
C GLU A 107 17.07 -1.15 1.22
N LYS A 108 16.37 -2.19 1.68
CA LYS A 108 16.24 -3.44 0.94
C LYS A 108 15.54 -3.24 -0.41
N LEU A 109 14.43 -2.48 -0.44
CA LEU A 109 13.73 -2.12 -1.67
C LEU A 109 14.60 -1.25 -2.57
N ASN A 110 15.30 -0.26 -2.01
CA ASN A 110 16.23 0.61 -2.74
C ASN A 110 17.36 -0.18 -3.41
N SER A 111 17.91 -1.17 -2.71
CA SER A 111 18.99 -2.01 -3.24
C SER A 111 18.53 -2.93 -4.39
N ALA A 112 17.24 -3.19 -4.50
CA ALA A 112 16.66 -3.97 -5.57
C ALA A 112 16.29 -3.13 -6.81
N LEU A 113 16.16 -1.81 -6.67
CA LEU A 113 15.84 -0.91 -7.78
C LEU A 113 17.02 -0.77 -8.73
N HIS A 114 16.76 -0.76 -10.04
CA HIS A 114 17.77 -0.46 -11.05
C HIS A 114 18.46 0.88 -10.78
N GLU A 115 19.76 0.99 -11.08
CA GLU A 115 20.56 2.19 -10.78
C GLU A 115 20.07 3.46 -11.48
N ASP A 116 19.51 3.34 -12.67
CA ASP A 116 19.00 4.46 -13.47
C ASP A 116 17.69 5.05 -12.95
N ILE A 117 17.03 4.40 -11.95
CA ILE A 117 15.78 4.92 -11.40
C ILE A 117 16.08 6.05 -10.41
N ASN A 118 15.54 7.24 -10.69
CA ASN A 118 15.58 8.35 -9.71
C ASN A 118 14.75 8.01 -8.46
N ARG A 119 15.43 7.89 -7.31
CA ARG A 119 14.81 7.52 -6.01
C ARG A 119 13.83 8.58 -5.50
N ASP A 120 13.94 9.83 -5.93
CA ASP A 120 13.01 10.90 -5.54
C ASP A 120 11.59 10.66 -6.07
N LEU A 121 11.47 9.92 -7.17
CA LEU A 121 10.17 9.51 -7.75
C LEU A 121 9.51 8.35 -7.00
N ILE A 122 10.23 7.69 -6.08
CA ILE A 122 9.74 6.51 -5.38
C ILE A 122 9.11 6.89 -4.04
N ILE A 123 7.90 6.40 -3.82
CA ILE A 123 7.17 6.52 -2.57
C ILE A 123 6.98 5.14 -1.97
N TYR A 124 7.54 4.92 -0.78
CA TYR A 124 7.45 3.62 -0.11
C TYR A 124 6.20 3.56 0.77
N ALA A 125 5.37 2.54 0.55
CA ALA A 125 4.23 2.15 1.36
C ALA A 125 4.58 0.86 2.12
N VAL A 126 5.44 0.96 3.14
CA VAL A 126 5.87 -0.17 3.95
C VAL A 126 4.82 -0.44 5.01
N CYS A 127 4.11 -1.57 4.88
CA CYS A 127 3.08 -1.98 5.83
C CYS A 127 3.71 -2.80 6.97
N ILE A 128 3.70 -2.25 8.18
CA ILE A 128 4.16 -3.00 9.36
C ILE A 128 3.20 -4.17 9.57
N ASN A 129 3.70 -5.37 9.37
CA ASN A 129 3.00 -6.63 9.24
C ASN A 129 2.21 -6.70 7.91
N GLU A 130 0.94 -6.34 7.87
CA GLU A 130 0.08 -6.42 6.68
C GLU A 130 -0.70 -5.10 6.47
N ILE A 131 -1.10 -4.82 5.23
CA ILE A 131 -1.79 -3.57 4.88
C ILE A 131 -3.15 -3.43 5.60
N GLU A 132 -3.77 -4.51 6.01
CA GLU A 132 -4.99 -4.50 6.78
C GLU A 132 -4.84 -3.77 8.12
N CYS A 133 -3.61 -3.64 8.65
CA CYS A 133 -3.36 -2.83 9.84
C CYS A 133 -3.72 -1.35 9.63
N TRP A 134 -3.60 -0.84 8.40
CA TRP A 134 -3.99 0.52 8.05
C TRP A 134 -5.52 0.71 8.01
N LEU A 135 -6.28 -0.40 7.90
CA LEU A 135 -7.74 -0.37 7.84
C LEU A 135 -8.41 -0.37 9.23
N ILE A 136 -7.70 -0.76 10.29
CA ILE A 136 -8.30 -0.83 11.63
C ILE A 136 -8.91 0.52 12.04
N PRO A 137 -8.24 1.69 11.87
CA PRO A 137 -8.82 2.98 12.21
C PRO A 137 -10.03 3.39 11.34
N PHE A 138 -10.34 2.62 10.30
CA PHE A 138 -11.52 2.85 9.45
C PHE A 138 -12.77 2.16 10.02
N VAL A 139 -12.57 1.15 10.86
CA VAL A 139 -13.64 0.29 11.40
C VAL A 139 -13.73 0.32 12.92
N SER A 140 -12.66 0.68 13.63
CA SER A 140 -12.58 0.79 15.09
C SER A 140 -12.30 2.22 15.54
N THR A 141 -12.74 2.55 16.75
CA THR A 141 -12.40 3.79 17.47
C THR A 141 -11.56 3.53 18.72
N SER A 142 -11.20 2.27 18.99
CA SER A 142 -10.30 1.90 20.09
C SER A 142 -8.86 2.25 19.71
N GLU A 143 -8.20 3.09 20.50
CA GLU A 143 -6.77 3.44 20.29
C GLU A 143 -5.87 2.21 20.36
N GLU A 144 -6.15 1.29 21.31
CA GLU A 144 -5.41 0.04 21.43
C GLU A 144 -5.48 -0.82 20.18
N GLU A 145 -6.71 -0.99 19.62
CA GLU A 145 -6.85 -1.73 18.36
C GLU A 145 -6.22 -1.00 17.18
N CYS A 146 -6.41 0.30 17.06
CA CYS A 146 -5.88 1.11 15.95
C CYS A 146 -4.35 1.11 15.92
N SER A 147 -3.69 1.01 17.06
CA SER A 147 -2.23 0.96 17.18
C SER A 147 -1.65 -0.47 17.05
N ASN A 148 -2.52 -1.47 16.86
CA ASN A 148 -2.08 -2.85 16.73
C ASN A 148 -1.47 -3.12 15.35
N ASN A 149 -0.40 -3.91 15.33
CA ASN A 149 0.31 -4.35 14.13
C ASN A 149 0.34 -5.88 14.00
N ASP A 150 -0.49 -6.60 14.77
CA ASP A 150 -0.57 -8.07 14.70
C ASP A 150 -2.02 -8.51 14.48
N ARG A 151 -2.20 -9.57 13.65
CA ARG A 151 -3.51 -10.16 13.34
C ARG A 151 -4.56 -9.12 12.91
N CYS A 152 -4.14 -8.12 12.14
CA CYS A 152 -4.97 -6.97 11.79
C CYS A 152 -6.22 -7.38 11.01
N LEU A 153 -6.11 -8.35 10.11
CA LEU A 153 -7.26 -8.89 9.38
C LEU A 153 -8.33 -9.48 10.33
N ASN A 154 -7.91 -10.13 11.43
CA ASN A 154 -8.86 -10.65 12.42
C ASN A 154 -9.60 -9.53 13.14
N ILE A 155 -8.90 -8.42 13.45
CA ILE A 155 -9.52 -7.24 14.06
C ILE A 155 -10.51 -6.61 13.09
N VAL A 156 -10.11 -6.39 11.84
CA VAL A 156 -10.98 -5.87 10.79
C VAL A 156 -12.22 -6.74 10.64
N ASN A 157 -12.07 -8.06 10.48
CA ASN A 157 -13.18 -9.00 10.33
C ASN A 157 -14.15 -8.98 11.52
N ARG A 158 -13.67 -8.78 12.75
CA ARG A 158 -14.54 -8.68 13.94
C ARG A 158 -15.48 -7.48 13.86
N HIS A 159 -15.03 -6.35 13.33
CA HIS A 159 -15.83 -5.13 13.20
C HIS A 159 -16.80 -5.16 12.01
N ILE A 160 -16.50 -5.94 10.97
CA ILE A 160 -17.30 -5.97 9.73
C ILE A 160 -18.12 -7.25 9.57
N ARG A 161 -18.13 -8.16 10.56
CA ARG A 161 -18.77 -9.50 10.46
C ARG A 161 -20.24 -9.49 10.04
N THR A 162 -20.96 -8.40 10.26
CA THR A 162 -22.36 -8.23 9.80
C THR A 162 -22.46 -7.97 8.30
N LYS A 163 -21.34 -7.64 7.65
CA LYS A 163 -21.23 -7.24 6.23
C LYS A 163 -20.50 -8.28 5.39
N GLY A 164 -19.90 -9.27 6.04
CA GLY A 164 -19.10 -10.32 5.46
C GLY A 164 -17.77 -10.50 6.20
N THR A 165 -16.93 -11.38 5.69
CA THR A 165 -15.57 -11.60 6.19
C THR A 165 -14.59 -11.65 5.01
N ILE A 166 -13.35 -11.23 5.28
CA ILE A 166 -12.25 -11.33 4.33
C ILE A 166 -11.47 -12.59 4.71
N ASP A 167 -11.44 -13.56 3.82
CA ASP A 167 -10.63 -14.76 3.97
C ASP A 167 -9.17 -14.43 3.61
N LYS A 168 -8.23 -14.78 4.50
CA LYS A 168 -6.80 -14.53 4.30
C LYS A 168 -6.29 -15.17 3.00
N ASP A 169 -6.74 -16.38 2.70
CA ASP A 169 -6.30 -17.13 1.53
C ASP A 169 -7.05 -16.74 0.24
N ASN A 170 -8.08 -15.88 0.37
CA ASN A 170 -8.93 -15.49 -0.77
C ASN A 170 -9.32 -14.00 -0.75
N LYS A 171 -8.36 -13.13 -0.39
CA LYS A 171 -8.55 -11.66 -0.36
C LYS A 171 -9.03 -11.09 -1.71
N ASN A 172 -8.75 -11.78 -2.81
CA ASN A 172 -9.10 -11.35 -4.18
C ASN A 172 -10.50 -11.80 -4.64
N SER A 173 -11.26 -12.54 -3.82
CA SER A 173 -12.63 -12.92 -4.16
C SER A 173 -13.53 -11.69 -4.30
N SER A 174 -14.59 -11.80 -5.14
CA SER A 174 -15.57 -10.71 -5.31
C SER A 174 -16.24 -10.33 -3.99
N GLY A 175 -16.47 -11.31 -3.08
CA GLY A 175 -17.00 -11.06 -1.76
C GLY A 175 -16.04 -10.23 -0.88
N ALA A 176 -14.78 -10.63 -0.80
CA ALA A 176 -13.75 -9.88 -0.08
C ALA A 176 -13.59 -8.46 -0.65
N GLN A 177 -13.57 -8.32 -1.97
CA GLN A 177 -13.44 -7.02 -2.62
C GLN A 177 -14.61 -6.08 -2.31
N ALA A 178 -15.84 -6.60 -2.21
CA ALA A 178 -17.02 -5.82 -1.80
C ALA A 178 -16.91 -5.33 -0.34
N VAL A 179 -16.34 -6.17 0.53
CA VAL A 179 -16.08 -5.80 1.93
C VAL A 179 -15.02 -4.70 2.04
N TYR A 180 -13.92 -4.79 1.29
CA TYR A 180 -12.92 -3.71 1.23
C TYR A 180 -13.56 -2.39 0.76
N ASP A 181 -14.39 -2.41 -0.30
CA ASP A 181 -15.10 -1.23 -0.78
C ASP A 181 -15.98 -0.59 0.30
N GLU A 182 -16.59 -1.39 1.14
CA GLU A 182 -17.43 -0.88 2.21
C GLU A 182 -16.60 -0.25 3.34
N ILE A 183 -15.48 -0.88 3.75
CA ILE A 183 -14.56 -0.32 4.73
C ILE A 183 -14.05 1.04 4.26
N LEU A 184 -13.57 1.10 3.02
CA LEU A 184 -12.96 2.29 2.44
C LEU A 184 -13.98 3.46 2.30
N ARG A 185 -15.27 3.17 2.09
CA ARG A 185 -16.32 4.20 2.05
C ARG A 185 -16.47 5.00 3.33
N ASN A 186 -16.02 4.49 4.47
CA ASN A 186 -16.12 5.17 5.77
C ASN A 186 -15.14 6.35 5.89
N LYS A 187 -14.05 6.40 5.12
CA LYS A 187 -13.02 7.45 5.19
C LYS A 187 -12.88 8.14 3.83
N LYS A 188 -13.60 9.25 3.66
CA LYS A 188 -13.72 9.95 2.38
C LYS A 188 -12.97 11.27 2.33
N LYS A 189 -12.56 11.81 3.48
CA LYS A 189 -11.90 13.13 3.57
C LYS A 189 -10.40 12.93 3.81
N SER A 190 -9.60 13.85 3.30
CA SER A 190 -8.15 13.90 3.55
C SER A 190 -7.83 13.90 5.05
N LYS A 191 -8.58 14.66 5.86
CA LYS A 191 -8.43 14.69 7.31
C LYS A 191 -8.67 13.31 7.97
N ASP A 192 -9.61 12.53 7.45
CA ASP A 192 -9.90 11.19 8.00
C ASP A 192 -8.70 10.25 7.76
N ILE A 193 -8.09 10.31 6.55
CA ILE A 193 -6.89 9.55 6.21
C ILE A 193 -5.72 9.98 7.09
N TYR A 194 -5.49 11.29 7.22
CA TYR A 194 -4.45 11.83 8.08
C TYR A 194 -4.59 11.35 9.52
N THR A 195 -5.79 11.45 10.11
CA THR A 195 -6.04 10.99 11.47
C THR A 195 -5.81 9.48 11.61
N ALA A 196 -6.31 8.67 10.66
CA ALA A 196 -6.12 7.23 10.67
C ALA A 196 -4.63 6.84 10.58
N SER A 197 -3.83 7.56 9.80
CA SER A 197 -2.41 7.23 9.63
C SER A 197 -1.61 7.36 10.93
N ARG A 198 -2.03 8.22 11.87
CA ARG A 198 -1.27 8.48 13.12
C ARG A 198 -1.23 7.28 14.08
N TYR A 199 -2.02 6.25 13.84
CA TYR A 199 -2.02 5.04 14.65
C TYR A 199 -0.98 3.99 14.19
N ASN A 200 -0.46 4.07 12.96
CA ASN A 200 0.48 3.09 12.42
C ASN A 200 1.70 3.78 11.82
N TYR A 201 2.91 3.38 12.23
CA TYR A 201 4.16 4.04 11.82
C TYR A 201 4.35 4.05 10.30
N GLY A 202 4.22 2.89 9.64
CA GLY A 202 4.38 2.81 8.18
C GLY A 202 3.33 3.64 7.43
N PHE A 203 2.08 3.66 7.92
CA PHE A 203 1.02 4.49 7.35
C PHE A 203 1.29 5.99 7.56
N THR A 204 1.82 6.37 8.74
CA THR A 204 2.28 7.74 9.01
C THR A 204 3.33 8.17 7.99
N CYS A 205 4.41 7.40 7.83
CA CYS A 205 5.48 7.70 6.89
C CYS A 205 4.98 7.82 5.45
N PHE A 206 4.04 6.95 5.04
CA PHE A 206 3.44 7.01 3.71
C PHE A 206 2.65 8.30 3.51
N VAL A 207 1.76 8.66 4.43
CA VAL A 207 0.94 9.88 4.33
C VAL A 207 1.79 11.15 4.41
N ASP A 208 2.83 11.18 5.26
CA ASP A 208 3.76 12.30 5.34
C ASP A 208 4.53 12.50 4.02
N LYS A 209 4.88 11.40 3.31
CA LYS A 209 5.49 11.51 1.98
C LYS A 209 4.49 12.02 0.94
N LEU A 210 3.22 11.58 0.99
CA LEU A 210 2.17 12.15 0.13
C LEU A 210 1.96 13.64 0.40
N ASP A 211 2.10 14.07 1.65
CA ASP A 211 2.01 15.50 2.02
C ASP A 211 3.17 16.32 1.43
N ALA A 212 4.38 15.78 1.53
CA ALA A 212 5.58 16.43 1.03
C ALA A 212 5.57 16.69 -0.49
N ILE A 213 4.92 15.82 -1.28
CA ILE A 213 4.85 15.99 -2.74
C ILE A 213 3.74 16.92 -3.21
N LYS A 214 2.83 17.38 -2.34
CA LYS A 214 1.70 18.25 -2.74
C LYS A 214 2.11 19.51 -3.47
N GLY A 215 3.24 20.09 -3.10
CA GLY A 215 3.76 21.30 -3.75
C GLY A 215 4.26 21.06 -5.17
N GLU A 216 4.37 19.82 -5.59
CA GLU A 216 4.86 19.42 -6.90
C GLU A 216 3.75 18.87 -7.82
N LEU A 217 2.54 18.61 -7.27
CA LEU A 217 1.39 18.10 -8.03
C LEU A 217 0.66 19.22 -8.74
#